data_0e8c7587230883633aedb5e1cb8ffed2
#
_entry.id   0e8c7587230883633aedb5e1cb8ffed2
#
_cell.length_a   1.000
_cell.length_b   1.000
_cell.length_c   1.000
_cell.angle_alpha   90.00
_cell.angle_beta   90.00
_cell.angle_gamma   90.00
#
_symmetry.space_group_name_H-M   'P 1'
#
loop_
_entity.id
_entity.type
_entity.pdbx_description
1 polymer ?
#
loop_
_entity_poly.entity_id
_entity_poly.type
_entity_poly.pdbx_seq_one_letter_code
_entity_poly.pdbx_strand_id
1 'polypeptide(L)'
;QPHSGDAYHLPRFGNVHLMHMTDVHAQLLPVHYREPSVNIGVHDARNRPPHLVGEALLDHFDIAPGSQAAHALSHLDYVAAAEQFGRAGGFAHIATLVKRLRADRPGALLLDGGDLWQGSATALWTQGQDMVDASKLLGVDVMTGHWEFTLGTDRVTEIVDRDLEGHIDFVAHN
;
A
#
# COMPACT_ATOMS: atom_id res chain seq x y z
N GLN A 1 -3.49 -13.62 -23.61
CA GLN A 1 -3.22 -13.13 -22.26
C GLN A 1 -2.00 -12.21 -22.34
N PRO A 2 -2.04 -10.97 -21.86
CA PRO A 2 -0.84 -10.16 -21.78
C PRO A 2 0.16 -10.86 -20.84
N HIS A 3 1.38 -11.05 -21.29
CA HIS A 3 2.45 -11.62 -20.48
C HIS A 3 2.72 -10.70 -19.29
N SER A 4 2.90 -11.26 -18.10
CA SER A 4 3.19 -10.53 -16.86
C SER A 4 4.44 -9.61 -16.92
N GLY A 5 5.24 -9.72 -17.98
CA GLY A 5 6.35 -8.82 -18.27
C GLY A 5 5.96 -7.49 -18.90
N ASP A 6 4.81 -7.42 -19.55
CA ASP A 6 4.40 -6.21 -20.29
C ASP A 6 3.77 -5.15 -19.41
N ALA A 7 3.23 -5.52 -18.24
CA ALA A 7 2.58 -4.58 -17.31
C ALA A 7 3.52 -3.45 -16.82
N TYR A 8 4.84 -3.71 -16.79
CA TYR A 8 5.85 -2.74 -16.37
C TYR A 8 6.66 -2.17 -17.55
N HIS A 9 6.30 -2.53 -18.76
CA HIS A 9 6.89 -1.96 -19.97
C HIS A 9 6.10 -0.72 -20.40
N LEU A 10 6.46 0.42 -19.85
CA LEU A 10 5.82 1.69 -20.16
C LEU A 10 6.60 2.39 -21.28
N PRO A 11 5.93 2.80 -22.37
CA PRO A 11 6.60 3.55 -23.43
C PRO A 11 7.16 4.87 -22.90
N ARG A 12 8.32 5.26 -23.38
CA ARG A 12 8.94 6.54 -23.05
C ARG A 12 8.32 7.62 -23.92
N PHE A 13 7.80 8.66 -23.29
CA PHE A 13 7.35 9.87 -23.96
C PHE A 13 7.54 11.06 -23.00
N GLY A 14 7.66 12.25 -23.57
CA GLY A 14 7.96 13.45 -22.80
C GLY A 14 9.39 13.52 -22.28
N ASN A 15 9.68 14.57 -21.54
CA ASN A 15 11.00 14.92 -21.01
C ASN A 15 11.06 14.95 -19.47
N VAL A 16 9.94 14.69 -18.81
CA VAL A 16 9.81 14.58 -17.36
C VAL A 16 9.17 13.24 -17.02
N HIS A 17 9.75 12.54 -16.05
CA HIS A 17 9.25 11.26 -15.58
C HIS A 17 8.99 11.34 -14.07
N LEU A 18 7.76 11.04 -13.68
CA LEU A 18 7.34 10.98 -12.29
C LEU A 18 6.91 9.54 -11.98
N MET A 19 7.42 9.00 -10.90
CA MET A 19 6.92 7.80 -10.26
C MET A 19 6.11 8.24 -9.05
N HIS A 20 4.98 7.61 -8.82
CA HIS A 20 4.11 7.95 -7.70
C HIS A 20 3.69 6.69 -6.94
N MET A 21 3.78 6.76 -5.63
CA MET A 21 3.21 5.80 -4.70
C MET A 21 2.39 6.54 -3.65
N THR A 22 1.48 5.85 -3.00
CA THR A 22 0.64 6.39 -1.93
C THR A 22 0.06 5.25 -1.12
N ASP A 23 -0.39 5.52 0.10
CA ASP A 23 -1.16 4.60 0.93
C ASP A 23 -0.46 3.23 1.15
N VAL A 24 0.83 3.24 1.42
CA VAL A 24 1.60 2.02 1.68
C VAL A 24 1.27 1.40 3.03
N HIS A 25 0.72 2.19 3.97
CA HIS A 25 0.27 1.74 5.28
C HIS A 25 1.31 0.95 6.07
N ALA A 26 2.55 1.42 6.04
CA ALA A 26 3.70 0.87 6.74
C ALA A 26 3.96 -0.63 6.47
N GLN A 27 3.67 -1.09 5.26
CA GLN A 27 3.91 -2.48 4.86
C GLN A 27 5.35 -2.69 4.37
N LEU A 28 6.29 -2.83 5.29
CA LEU A 28 7.68 -3.17 4.97
C LEU A 28 7.81 -4.57 4.35
N LEU A 29 7.07 -5.54 4.90
CA LEU A 29 7.14 -6.93 4.49
C LEU A 29 5.99 -7.27 3.54
N PRO A 30 6.21 -8.23 2.63
CA PRO A 30 5.14 -8.72 1.77
C PRO A 30 4.08 -9.45 2.60
N VAL A 31 2.83 -9.30 2.20
CA VAL A 31 1.66 -9.94 2.80
C VAL A 31 0.98 -10.85 1.78
N HIS A 32 0.12 -11.76 2.25
CA HIS A 32 -0.67 -12.57 1.33
C HIS A 32 -1.62 -11.67 0.53
N TYR A 33 -1.73 -11.96 -0.75
CA TYR A 33 -2.56 -11.19 -1.69
C TYR A 33 -4.00 -11.05 -1.19
N ARG A 34 -4.54 -12.10 -0.60
CA ARG A 34 -5.87 -12.10 -0.03
C ARG A 34 -5.84 -12.69 1.38
N GLU A 35 -6.48 -12.02 2.29
CA GLU A 35 -6.60 -12.45 3.68
C GLU A 35 -8.08 -12.53 4.10
N PRO A 36 -8.41 -13.34 5.11
CA PRO A 36 -9.77 -13.42 5.60
C PRO A 36 -10.29 -12.06 6.06
N SER A 37 -11.45 -11.67 5.54
CA SER A 37 -12.14 -10.46 5.96
C SER A 37 -12.76 -10.64 7.33
N VAL A 38 -12.66 -9.62 8.19
CA VAL A 38 -13.26 -9.60 9.51
C VAL A 38 -14.64 -8.98 9.46
N ASN A 39 -15.65 -9.66 10.01
CA ASN A 39 -16.98 -9.08 10.16
C ASN A 39 -16.98 -8.14 11.37
N ILE A 40 -17.14 -6.85 11.12
CA ILE A 40 -17.16 -5.80 12.14
C ILE A 40 -18.56 -5.52 12.74
N GLY A 41 -19.60 -6.19 12.22
CA GLY A 41 -20.95 -6.10 12.78
C GLY A 41 -21.03 -6.73 14.15
N VAL A 42 -21.65 -6.03 15.10
CA VAL A 42 -21.85 -6.49 16.47
C VAL A 42 -23.30 -6.88 16.71
N HIS A 43 -23.51 -7.87 17.58
CA HIS A 43 -24.84 -8.38 17.94
C HIS A 43 -25.69 -8.68 16.69
N ASP A 44 -26.88 -8.11 16.61
CA ASP A 44 -27.83 -8.32 15.50
C ASP A 44 -27.41 -7.71 14.16
N ALA A 45 -26.39 -6.85 14.16
CA ALA A 45 -25.85 -6.29 12.93
C ALA A 45 -24.89 -7.26 12.21
N ARG A 46 -24.41 -8.30 12.88
CA ARG A 46 -23.51 -9.29 12.28
C ARG A 46 -24.21 -10.04 11.14
N ASN A 47 -23.53 -10.16 10.00
CA ASN A 47 -24.04 -10.80 8.79
C ASN A 47 -25.31 -10.13 8.24
N ARG A 48 -25.52 -8.85 8.53
CA ARG A 48 -26.55 -8.02 7.90
C ARG A 48 -25.91 -6.80 7.22
N PRO A 49 -26.51 -6.29 6.14
CA PRO A 49 -26.01 -5.07 5.52
C PRO A 49 -25.88 -3.91 6.52
N PRO A 50 -24.78 -3.13 6.47
CA PRO A 50 -23.65 -3.22 5.55
C PRO A 50 -22.54 -4.21 5.97
N HIS A 51 -22.70 -4.97 7.06
CA HIS A 51 -21.68 -5.84 7.63
C HIS A 51 -21.76 -7.26 7.05
N LEU A 52 -21.49 -7.38 5.75
CA LEU A 52 -21.49 -8.64 5.03
C LEU A 52 -20.08 -9.01 4.59
N VAL A 53 -19.61 -10.21 4.96
CA VAL A 53 -18.33 -10.76 4.52
C VAL A 53 -18.46 -12.27 4.26
N GLY A 54 -17.60 -12.81 3.40
CA GLY A 54 -17.53 -14.24 3.11
C GLY A 54 -18.84 -14.81 2.58
N GLU A 55 -19.29 -15.94 3.12
CA GLU A 55 -20.51 -16.63 2.70
C GLU A 55 -21.75 -15.76 2.82
N ALA A 56 -21.90 -15.02 3.94
CA ALA A 56 -23.05 -14.15 4.14
C ALA A 56 -23.18 -13.04 3.06
N LEU A 57 -22.05 -12.59 2.51
CA LEU A 57 -22.04 -11.66 1.39
C LEU A 57 -22.51 -12.35 0.11
N LEU A 58 -21.98 -13.53 -0.19
CA LEU A 58 -22.35 -14.28 -1.39
C LEU A 58 -23.83 -14.65 -1.40
N ASP A 59 -24.32 -15.14 -0.26
CA ASP A 59 -25.73 -15.53 -0.10
C ASP A 59 -26.67 -14.33 -0.26
N HIS A 60 -26.31 -13.18 0.34
CA HIS A 60 -27.15 -11.99 0.30
C HIS A 60 -27.32 -11.43 -1.13
N PHE A 61 -26.26 -11.51 -1.94
CA PHE A 61 -26.25 -10.98 -3.30
C PHE A 61 -26.43 -12.06 -4.40
N ASP A 62 -26.75 -13.30 -4.00
CA ASP A 62 -26.92 -14.43 -4.91
C ASP A 62 -25.71 -14.64 -5.84
N ILE A 63 -24.53 -14.58 -5.24
CA ILE A 63 -23.25 -14.76 -5.97
C ILE A 63 -22.80 -16.21 -5.86
N ALA A 64 -22.65 -16.88 -6.99
CA ALA A 64 -22.21 -18.26 -7.02
C ALA A 64 -20.78 -18.42 -6.45
N PRO A 65 -20.55 -19.30 -5.46
CA PRO A 65 -19.20 -19.60 -4.95
C PRO A 65 -18.27 -20.07 -6.09
N GLY A 66 -17.01 -19.64 -6.05
CA GLY A 66 -16.02 -19.98 -7.09
C GLY A 66 -16.15 -19.18 -8.38
N SER A 67 -17.14 -18.28 -8.50
CA SER A 67 -17.26 -17.37 -9.62
C SER A 67 -16.22 -16.25 -9.57
N GLN A 68 -16.02 -15.54 -10.68
CA GLN A 68 -15.19 -14.35 -10.74
C GLN A 68 -15.66 -13.26 -9.75
N ALA A 69 -16.96 -13.10 -9.59
CA ALA A 69 -17.56 -12.17 -8.64
C ALA A 69 -17.25 -12.58 -7.18
N ALA A 70 -17.40 -13.87 -6.87
CA ALA A 70 -17.04 -14.39 -5.54
C ALA A 70 -15.57 -14.17 -5.23
N HIS A 71 -14.67 -14.41 -6.19
CA HIS A 71 -13.23 -14.14 -6.05
C HIS A 71 -12.94 -12.64 -5.84
N ALA A 72 -13.65 -11.76 -6.53
CA ALA A 72 -13.44 -10.32 -6.40
C ALA A 72 -13.95 -9.74 -5.06
N LEU A 73 -15.04 -10.30 -4.52
CA LEU A 73 -15.80 -9.70 -3.41
C LEU A 73 -15.64 -10.42 -2.06
N SER A 74 -15.01 -11.61 -2.03
CA SER A 74 -14.88 -12.40 -0.80
C SER A 74 -13.47 -12.96 -0.62
N HIS A 75 -13.22 -13.48 0.59
CA HIS A 75 -11.98 -14.16 0.96
C HIS A 75 -12.09 -15.69 0.95
N LEU A 76 -13.18 -16.25 0.43
CA LEU A 76 -13.47 -17.69 0.57
C LEU A 76 -12.47 -18.59 -0.16
N ASP A 77 -11.74 -18.06 -1.12
CA ASP A 77 -10.66 -18.72 -1.85
C ASP A 77 -9.26 -18.38 -1.30
N TYR A 78 -9.20 -17.85 -0.06
CA TYR A 78 -7.94 -17.39 0.55
C TYR A 78 -6.82 -18.45 0.49
N VAL A 79 -7.11 -19.69 0.87
CA VAL A 79 -6.08 -20.74 0.90
C VAL A 79 -5.54 -21.00 -0.51
N ALA A 80 -6.42 -21.16 -1.49
CA ALA A 80 -6.02 -21.38 -2.88
C ALA A 80 -5.26 -20.18 -3.45
N ALA A 81 -5.70 -18.95 -3.14
CA ALA A 81 -5.01 -17.73 -3.55
C ALA A 81 -3.64 -17.59 -2.88
N ALA A 82 -3.51 -17.95 -1.60
CA ALA A 82 -2.25 -17.92 -0.88
C ALA A 82 -1.25 -18.95 -1.43
N GLU A 83 -1.70 -20.13 -1.81
CA GLU A 83 -0.87 -21.15 -2.47
C GLU A 83 -0.43 -20.71 -3.87
N GLN A 84 -1.33 -20.11 -4.64
CA GLN A 84 -1.06 -19.71 -6.02
C GLN A 84 -0.17 -18.46 -6.12
N PHE A 85 -0.45 -17.43 -5.33
CA PHE A 85 0.19 -16.12 -5.46
C PHE A 85 1.27 -15.88 -4.40
N GLY A 86 1.24 -16.63 -3.28
CA GLY A 86 2.14 -16.41 -2.17
C GLY A 86 1.96 -15.02 -1.55
N ARG A 87 3.07 -14.46 -1.10
CA ARG A 87 3.12 -13.10 -0.55
C ARG A 87 3.47 -12.10 -1.62
N ALA A 88 2.79 -10.95 -1.62
CA ALA A 88 2.97 -9.87 -2.58
C ALA A 88 3.16 -8.53 -1.87
N GLY A 89 3.63 -7.53 -2.61
CA GLY A 89 3.88 -6.20 -2.06
C GLY A 89 5.15 -6.13 -1.21
N GLY A 90 5.18 -5.19 -0.28
CA GLY A 90 6.33 -4.91 0.58
C GLY A 90 7.36 -3.97 -0.04
N PHE A 91 8.02 -3.21 0.81
CA PHE A 91 8.93 -2.14 0.39
C PHE A 91 10.13 -2.63 -0.43
N ALA A 92 10.65 -3.83 -0.13
CA ALA A 92 11.76 -4.42 -0.89
C ALA A 92 11.39 -4.69 -2.36
N HIS A 93 10.15 -5.11 -2.63
CA HIS A 93 9.65 -5.29 -3.99
C HIS A 93 9.46 -3.95 -4.69
N ILE A 94 8.91 -2.94 -4.00
CA ILE A 94 8.82 -1.57 -4.50
C ILE A 94 10.22 -1.04 -4.85
N ALA A 95 11.21 -1.25 -3.98
CA ALA A 95 12.58 -0.82 -4.23
C ALA A 95 13.18 -1.44 -5.50
N THR A 96 12.89 -2.72 -5.75
CA THR A 96 13.32 -3.39 -6.98
C THR A 96 12.66 -2.75 -8.21
N LEU A 97 11.36 -2.46 -8.14
CA LEU A 97 10.63 -1.82 -9.24
C LEU A 97 11.14 -0.40 -9.49
N VAL A 98 11.29 0.41 -8.44
CA VAL A 98 11.81 1.78 -8.52
C VAL A 98 13.20 1.81 -9.15
N LYS A 99 14.11 0.91 -8.74
CA LYS A 99 15.46 0.81 -9.34
C LYS A 99 15.39 0.52 -10.83
N ARG A 100 14.54 -0.39 -11.27
CA ARG A 100 14.35 -0.71 -12.69
C ARG A 100 13.82 0.49 -13.47
N LEU A 101 12.79 1.14 -12.96
CA LEU A 101 12.18 2.30 -13.60
C LEU A 101 13.15 3.49 -13.67
N ARG A 102 13.95 3.74 -12.64
CA ARG A 102 14.99 4.77 -12.66
C ARG A 102 16.11 4.47 -13.63
N ALA A 103 16.53 3.20 -13.76
CA ALA A 103 17.53 2.80 -14.75
C ALA A 103 17.06 3.11 -16.17
N ASP A 104 15.79 2.90 -16.45
CA ASP A 104 15.17 3.22 -17.73
C ASP A 104 14.89 4.71 -17.94
N ARG A 105 14.72 5.46 -16.84
CA ARG A 105 14.31 6.88 -16.83
C ARG A 105 15.20 7.68 -15.89
N PRO A 106 16.44 7.95 -16.29
CA PRO A 106 17.37 8.77 -15.49
C PRO A 106 16.73 10.13 -15.15
N GLY A 107 16.84 10.54 -13.88
CA GLY A 107 16.24 11.77 -13.39
C GLY A 107 14.75 11.69 -13.06
N ALA A 108 14.13 10.49 -13.10
CA ALA A 108 12.77 10.32 -12.63
C ALA A 108 12.67 10.58 -11.12
N LEU A 109 11.70 11.41 -10.71
CA LEU A 109 11.38 11.67 -9.32
C LEU A 109 10.39 10.63 -8.79
N LEU A 110 10.56 10.24 -7.53
CA LEU A 110 9.62 9.39 -6.79
C LEU A 110 8.84 10.24 -5.81
N LEU A 111 7.55 10.32 -6.03
CA LEU A 111 6.61 11.06 -5.21
C LEU A 111 5.85 10.11 -4.30
N ASP A 112 5.63 10.53 -3.06
CA ASP A 112 4.82 9.80 -2.08
C ASP A 112 3.61 10.66 -1.67
N GLY A 113 2.42 10.11 -1.89
CA GLY A 113 1.14 10.76 -1.57
C GLY A 113 0.75 10.72 -0.09
N GLY A 114 1.61 10.17 0.78
CA GLY A 114 1.34 10.02 2.21
C GLY A 114 0.63 8.72 2.56
N ASP A 115 0.18 8.65 3.81
CA ASP A 115 -0.32 7.45 4.47
C ASP A 115 0.71 6.31 4.48
N LEU A 116 1.94 6.70 4.76
CA LEU A 116 3.11 5.84 4.69
C LEU A 116 3.56 5.34 6.08
N TRP A 117 3.55 6.24 7.11
CA TRP A 117 4.21 5.98 8.39
C TRP A 117 3.36 5.25 9.41
N GLN A 118 2.15 4.86 9.07
CA GLN A 118 1.23 4.20 9.97
C GLN A 118 0.48 3.06 9.26
N GLY A 119 0.04 2.04 10.02
CA GLY A 119 -0.72 0.91 9.50
C GLY A 119 -0.14 -0.46 9.91
N SER A 120 1.08 -0.53 10.47
CA SER A 120 1.67 -1.75 11.00
C SER A 120 2.03 -1.62 12.48
N ALA A 121 2.19 -2.76 13.15
CA ALA A 121 2.62 -2.78 14.55
C ALA A 121 4.03 -2.19 14.73
N THR A 122 4.95 -2.44 13.80
CA THR A 122 6.31 -1.89 13.85
C THR A 122 6.29 -0.38 13.71
N ALA A 123 5.51 0.16 12.79
CA ALA A 123 5.37 1.60 12.64
C ALA A 123 4.75 2.25 13.88
N LEU A 124 3.77 1.59 14.52
CA LEU A 124 3.23 2.07 15.79
C LEU A 124 4.29 2.12 16.88
N TRP A 125 5.08 1.07 17.04
CA TRP A 125 6.12 1.00 18.09
C TRP A 125 7.28 1.95 17.85
N THR A 126 7.63 2.20 16.60
CA THR A 126 8.71 3.12 16.21
C THR A 126 8.22 4.55 15.97
N GLN A 127 6.91 4.79 16.11
CA GLN A 127 6.29 6.06 15.76
C GLN A 127 6.65 6.51 14.32
N GLY A 128 6.56 5.57 13.38
CA GLY A 128 6.82 5.79 11.97
C GLY A 128 8.29 5.80 11.54
N GLN A 129 9.25 5.69 12.48
CA GLN A 129 10.67 5.81 12.15
C GLN A 129 11.16 4.74 11.17
N ASP A 130 10.66 3.50 11.29
CA ASP A 130 10.99 2.41 10.38
C ASP A 130 10.64 2.74 8.93
N MET A 131 9.51 3.40 8.71
CA MET A 131 9.07 3.80 7.38
C MET A 131 9.77 5.06 6.86
N VAL A 132 10.11 5.98 7.74
CA VAL A 132 10.97 7.14 7.41
C VAL A 132 12.33 6.67 6.91
N ASP A 133 12.97 5.75 7.62
CA ASP A 133 14.27 5.20 7.21
C ASP A 133 14.15 4.39 5.89
N ALA A 134 13.09 3.61 5.74
CA ALA A 134 12.81 2.87 4.52
C ALA A 134 12.59 3.81 3.32
N SER A 135 11.91 4.94 3.50
CA SER A 135 11.66 5.94 2.45
C SER A 135 12.95 6.61 1.97
N LYS A 136 13.84 6.94 2.90
CA LYS A 136 15.18 7.46 2.56
C LYS A 136 15.99 6.43 1.77
N LEU A 137 15.96 5.16 2.18
CA LEU A 137 16.64 4.07 1.46
C LEU A 137 16.03 3.80 0.08
N LEU A 138 14.71 3.95 -0.06
CA LEU A 138 14.01 3.84 -1.34
C LEU A 138 14.36 4.99 -2.28
N GLY A 139 14.74 6.13 -1.71
CA GLY A 139 15.04 7.35 -2.44
C GLY A 139 13.76 8.07 -2.87
N VAL A 140 12.81 8.24 -1.97
CA VAL A 140 11.69 9.17 -2.15
C VAL A 140 12.27 10.57 -2.29
N ASP A 141 11.83 11.31 -3.29
CA ASP A 141 12.29 12.68 -3.52
C ASP A 141 11.38 13.70 -2.86
N VAL A 142 10.07 13.52 -2.98
CA VAL A 142 9.06 14.44 -2.44
C VAL A 142 7.94 13.62 -1.80
N MET A 143 7.47 14.04 -0.64
CA MET A 143 6.30 13.44 -0.01
C MET A 143 5.35 14.50 0.56
N THR A 144 4.11 14.08 0.80
CA THR A 144 3.13 14.85 1.56
C THR A 144 2.60 14.04 2.74
N GLY A 145 2.03 14.72 3.73
CA GLY A 145 1.33 14.05 4.84
C GLY A 145 -0.12 13.75 4.49
N HIS A 146 -0.63 12.66 5.04
CA HIS A 146 -2.04 12.28 5.03
C HIS A 146 -2.45 11.88 6.46
N TRP A 147 -2.41 10.61 6.81
CA TRP A 147 -2.66 10.14 8.19
C TRP A 147 -1.43 10.17 9.10
N GLU A 148 -0.30 10.63 8.63
CA GLU A 148 0.91 10.85 9.43
C GLU A 148 0.64 11.71 10.64
N PHE A 149 -0.26 12.69 10.52
CA PHE A 149 -0.67 13.58 11.60
C PHE A 149 -1.36 12.87 12.78
N THR A 150 -1.76 11.62 12.63
CA THR A 150 -2.23 10.78 13.75
C THR A 150 -1.13 10.47 14.77
N LEU A 151 0.14 10.61 14.40
CA LEU A 151 1.28 10.51 15.33
C LEU A 151 1.43 11.75 16.23
N GLY A 152 0.64 12.80 15.97
CA GLY A 152 0.70 14.08 16.65
C GLY A 152 1.67 15.07 15.98
N THR A 153 1.35 16.34 16.10
CA THR A 153 2.08 17.43 15.45
C THR A 153 3.57 17.43 15.82
N ASP A 154 3.89 17.23 17.08
CA ASP A 154 5.28 17.26 17.56
C ASP A 154 6.13 16.20 16.88
N ARG A 155 5.57 14.97 16.74
CA ARG A 155 6.30 13.88 16.08
C ARG A 155 6.46 14.13 14.59
N VAL A 156 5.43 14.61 13.91
CA VAL A 156 5.52 14.95 12.48
C VAL A 156 6.55 16.04 12.25
N THR A 157 6.51 17.09 13.06
CA THR A 157 7.49 18.20 12.97
C THR A 157 8.91 17.68 13.21
N GLU A 158 9.12 16.83 14.22
CA GLU A 158 10.42 16.22 14.46
C GLU A 158 10.94 15.46 13.24
N ILE A 159 10.11 14.61 12.62
CA ILE A 159 10.48 13.85 11.43
C ILE A 159 10.83 14.80 10.27
N VAL A 160 9.99 15.79 10.02
CA VAL A 160 10.19 16.73 8.90
C VAL A 160 11.48 17.53 9.08
N ASP A 161 11.70 18.08 10.28
CA ASP A 161 12.82 18.99 10.55
C ASP A 161 14.16 18.28 10.75
N ARG A 162 14.15 17.00 11.11
CA ARG A 162 15.39 16.26 11.47
C ARG A 162 15.69 15.10 10.55
N ASP A 163 14.67 14.31 10.22
CA ASP A 163 14.87 13.06 9.51
C ASP A 163 14.75 13.24 7.99
N LEU A 164 13.88 14.13 7.54
CA LEU A 164 13.64 14.38 6.12
C LEU A 164 14.51 15.51 5.56
N GLU A 165 14.96 16.44 6.41
CA GLU A 165 15.78 17.58 5.98
C GLU A 165 17.00 17.12 5.16
N GLY A 166 17.12 17.66 3.93
CA GLY A 166 18.19 17.33 3.01
C GLY A 166 18.10 15.94 2.36
N HIS A 167 17.01 15.20 2.61
CA HIS A 167 16.77 13.88 2.03
C HIS A 167 15.49 13.81 1.22
N ILE A 168 14.39 14.28 1.77
CA ILE A 168 13.06 14.20 1.16
C ILE A 168 12.37 15.54 1.36
N ASP A 169 11.90 16.15 0.28
CA ASP A 169 11.12 17.38 0.37
C ASP A 169 9.70 17.08 0.86
N PHE A 170 9.35 17.57 2.06
CA PHE A 170 8.01 17.42 2.60
C PHE A 170 7.16 18.62 2.19
N VAL A 171 6.05 18.37 1.52
CA VAL A 171 5.15 19.41 1.01
C VAL A 171 3.77 19.30 1.66
N ALA A 172 3.24 20.39 2.12
CA ALA A 172 1.85 20.53 2.57
C ALA A 172 1.25 21.72 1.84
N HIS A 173 0.06 21.56 1.28
CA HIS A 173 -0.54 22.55 0.38
C HIS A 173 -1.83 23.15 0.95
N ASN A 174 -2.06 23.10 2.21
CA ASN A 174 -3.27 23.58 2.88
C ASN A 174 -2.94 24.47 4.06
#